data_4fcebd3a9ed7777b52d82c3f25a73da4
#
_entry.id   4fcebd3a9ed7777b52d82c3f25a73da4
#
_cell.length_a   1.000
_cell.length_b   1.000
_cell.length_c   1.000
_cell.angle_alpha   90.00
_cell.angle_beta   90.00
_cell.angle_gamma   90.00
#
_symmetry.space_group_name_H-M   'P 1'
#
loop_
_entity.id
_entity.type
_entity.pdbx_description
1 polymer ?
#
loop_
_entity_poly.entity_id
_entity_poly.type
_entity_poly.pdbx_seq_one_letter_code
_entity_poly.pdbx_strand_id
1 'polypeptide(L)'
;MPYFTHKGQRLFYREEGEGPLLLILPGNTAASAAHREELAYFGRRYRAVALDLPGTGRSERVAVWPDDWWLQGARAAVALLDHLAVERCVAMGASGGGVIALLMAQHASERVHAVVADSCVQRQPPEMLRAEVARRRERLPGAVSFWQAMHGEDWAQVVEADNDLLLRLAQRDGRWFERSLADIRCPVLLTGSLQDTLLYNGAAQMLEMTGQIAESQLWLINGGDHPLMWSRPRRFRRTVDAFLEGLGDV
;
A
#
# COMPACT_ATOMS: atom_id res chain seq x y z
N MET A 1 -14.77 14.25 11.72
CA MET A 1 -14.90 14.31 10.24
C MET A 1 -13.71 13.57 9.67
N PRO A 2 -13.83 12.79 8.60
CA PRO A 2 -12.76 11.92 8.11
C PRO A 2 -11.68 12.68 7.30
N TYR A 3 -11.22 13.82 7.80
CA TYR A 3 -10.16 14.63 7.22
C TYR A 3 -9.21 15.11 8.30
N PHE A 4 -7.92 15.19 7.95
CA PHE A 4 -6.89 15.84 8.75
C PHE A 4 -5.97 16.68 7.85
N THR A 5 -5.12 17.48 8.46
CA THR A 5 -4.17 18.33 7.71
C THR A 5 -2.74 17.84 7.98
N HIS A 6 -1.98 17.60 6.91
CA HIS A 6 -0.56 17.32 6.95
C HIS A 6 0.19 18.23 5.99
N LYS A 7 1.18 18.97 6.48
CA LYS A 7 1.98 19.95 5.69
C LYS A 7 1.12 20.92 4.84
N GLY A 8 0.01 21.39 5.42
CA GLY A 8 -0.92 22.30 4.74
C GLY A 8 -1.88 21.62 3.77
N GLN A 9 -1.78 20.33 3.52
CA GLN A 9 -2.69 19.57 2.66
C GLN A 9 -3.78 18.89 3.47
N ARG A 10 -5.01 18.93 2.98
CA ARG A 10 -6.15 18.25 3.58
C ARG A 10 -6.25 16.82 3.03
N LEU A 11 -6.06 15.83 3.91
CA LEU A 11 -6.08 14.41 3.58
C LEU A 11 -7.34 13.75 4.12
N PHE A 12 -7.88 12.81 3.36
CA PHE A 12 -9.09 12.07 3.69
C PHE A 12 -8.75 10.65 4.16
N TYR A 13 -9.51 10.13 5.10
CA TYR A 13 -9.48 8.71 5.49
C TYR A 13 -10.88 8.16 5.70
N ARG A 14 -11.01 6.84 5.65
CA ARG A 14 -12.20 6.09 6.07
C ARG A 14 -11.85 5.28 7.29
N GLU A 15 -12.82 5.07 8.18
CA GLU A 15 -12.62 4.18 9.31
C GLU A 15 -13.86 3.35 9.60
N GLU A 16 -13.65 2.15 10.13
CA GLU A 16 -14.68 1.25 10.65
C GLU A 16 -14.14 0.51 11.88
N GLY A 17 -15.03 0.24 12.86
CA GLY A 17 -14.70 -0.52 14.07
C GLY A 17 -13.99 0.30 15.14
N GLU A 18 -13.60 -0.42 16.18
CA GLU A 18 -12.92 0.09 17.38
C GLU A 18 -11.79 -0.88 17.78
N GLY A 19 -10.87 -0.44 18.64
CA GLY A 19 -9.78 -1.27 19.14
C GLY A 19 -8.40 -0.82 18.62
N PRO A 20 -7.40 -1.73 18.57
CA PRO A 20 -6.08 -1.43 18.03
C PRO A 20 -6.16 -0.98 16.58
N LEU A 21 -5.28 -0.06 16.17
CA LEU A 21 -5.34 0.50 14.82
C LEU A 21 -4.73 -0.44 13.78
N LEU A 22 -5.52 -0.76 12.73
CA LEU A 22 -5.08 -1.39 11.51
C LEU A 22 -5.22 -0.37 10.37
N LEU A 23 -4.08 0.14 9.89
CA LEU A 23 -4.01 1.15 8.84
C LEU A 23 -3.85 0.50 7.47
N ILE A 24 -4.78 0.76 6.56
CA ILE A 24 -4.78 0.25 5.18
C ILE A 24 -4.27 1.32 4.23
N LEU A 25 -3.25 0.98 3.46
CA LEU A 25 -2.57 1.85 2.51
C LEU A 25 -2.87 1.38 1.08
N PRO A 26 -3.60 2.19 0.29
CA PRO A 26 -3.92 1.86 -1.10
C PRO A 26 -2.69 1.77 -1.99
N GLY A 27 -2.77 0.92 -3.01
CA GLY A 27 -1.78 0.86 -4.08
C GLY A 27 -1.87 2.03 -5.05
N ASN A 28 -0.98 2.04 -6.02
CA ASN A 28 -0.96 3.04 -7.09
C ASN A 28 -2.32 3.09 -7.81
N THR A 29 -2.78 4.28 -8.12
CA THR A 29 -4.09 4.55 -8.77
C THR A 29 -5.32 4.05 -8.00
N ALA A 30 -5.15 3.60 -6.75
CA ALA A 30 -6.25 3.24 -5.86
C ALA A 30 -6.48 4.33 -4.77
N ALA A 31 -7.54 4.19 -4.02
CA ALA A 31 -7.90 5.04 -2.89
C ALA A 31 -8.60 4.20 -1.80
N SER A 32 -8.89 4.78 -0.65
CA SER A 32 -9.61 4.11 0.45
C SER A 32 -10.94 3.49 0.01
N ALA A 33 -11.55 4.00 -1.05
CA ALA A 33 -12.79 3.47 -1.61
C ALA A 33 -12.66 2.03 -2.12
N ALA A 34 -11.45 1.58 -2.52
CA ALA A 34 -11.18 0.21 -2.94
C ALA A 34 -11.12 -0.79 -1.79
N HIS A 35 -10.99 -0.31 -0.56
CA HIS A 35 -10.77 -1.14 0.63
C HIS A 35 -11.99 -1.24 1.56
N ARG A 36 -13.19 -1.00 1.04
CA ARG A 36 -14.43 -1.08 1.85
C ARG A 36 -14.65 -2.45 2.46
N GLU A 37 -14.35 -3.51 1.73
CA GLU A 37 -14.51 -4.88 2.21
C GLU A 37 -13.47 -5.23 3.29
N GLU A 38 -12.24 -4.74 3.17
CA GLU A 38 -11.19 -4.89 4.17
C GLU A 38 -11.54 -4.10 5.43
N LEU A 39 -12.01 -2.85 5.30
CA LEU A 39 -12.52 -2.06 6.42
C LEU A 39 -13.62 -2.80 7.17
N ALA A 40 -14.66 -3.28 6.46
CA ALA A 40 -15.75 -4.03 7.05
C ALA A 40 -15.31 -5.37 7.67
N TYR A 41 -14.30 -6.03 7.12
CA TYR A 41 -13.81 -7.29 7.67
C TYR A 41 -12.99 -7.07 8.93
N PHE A 42 -11.95 -6.25 8.84
CA PHE A 42 -11.03 -6.00 9.96
C PHE A 42 -11.63 -5.09 11.03
N GLY A 43 -12.60 -4.24 10.67
CA GLY A 43 -13.36 -3.40 11.60
C GLY A 43 -14.16 -4.16 12.66
N ARG A 44 -14.29 -5.49 12.53
CA ARG A 44 -14.90 -6.33 13.59
C ARG A 44 -13.98 -6.55 14.80
N ARG A 45 -12.68 -6.35 14.66
CA ARG A 45 -11.65 -6.64 15.68
C ARG A 45 -10.67 -5.49 15.89
N TYR A 46 -10.57 -4.58 14.95
CA TYR A 46 -9.64 -3.47 14.91
C TYR A 46 -10.37 -2.16 14.61
N ARG A 47 -9.79 -1.06 15.00
CA ARG A 47 -10.09 0.22 14.38
C ARG A 47 -9.41 0.23 13.00
N ALA A 48 -10.14 -0.23 11.98
CA ALA A 48 -9.62 -0.30 10.62
C ALA A 48 -9.74 1.06 9.93
N VAL A 49 -8.62 1.61 9.45
CA VAL A 49 -8.54 2.92 8.83
C VAL A 49 -7.88 2.81 7.46
N ALA A 50 -8.47 3.39 6.41
CA ALA A 50 -7.88 3.46 5.08
C ALA A 50 -7.64 4.92 4.68
N LEU A 51 -6.38 5.27 4.37
CA LEU A 51 -5.95 6.62 4.00
C LEU A 51 -6.07 6.83 2.49
N ASP A 52 -6.65 7.95 2.06
CA ASP A 52 -6.41 8.46 0.71
C ASP A 52 -5.06 9.19 0.72
N LEU A 53 -4.09 8.66 0.00
CA LEU A 53 -2.74 9.22 -0.08
C LEU A 53 -2.72 10.64 -0.69
N PRO A 54 -1.69 11.45 -0.45
CA PRO A 54 -1.60 12.80 -1.03
C PRO A 54 -1.82 12.78 -2.55
N GLY A 55 -2.77 13.58 -3.03
CA GLY A 55 -3.14 13.65 -4.44
C GLY A 55 -4.15 12.61 -4.91
N THR A 56 -4.53 11.62 -4.09
CA THR A 56 -5.44 10.52 -4.49
C THR A 56 -6.82 10.63 -3.85
N GLY A 57 -7.77 9.84 -4.33
CA GLY A 57 -9.09 9.69 -3.74
C GLY A 57 -9.80 11.02 -3.50
N ARG A 58 -10.16 11.28 -2.25
CA ARG A 58 -10.78 12.51 -1.75
C ARG A 58 -9.78 13.46 -1.06
N SER A 59 -8.50 13.04 -0.98
CA SER A 59 -7.43 13.91 -0.51
C SER A 59 -7.18 15.05 -1.50
N GLU A 60 -6.68 16.16 -0.99
CA GLU A 60 -6.36 17.33 -1.80
C GLU A 60 -5.38 16.98 -2.91
N ARG A 61 -5.63 17.51 -4.10
CA ARG A 61 -4.78 17.27 -5.28
C ARG A 61 -3.42 17.94 -5.11
N VAL A 62 -2.40 17.27 -5.59
CA VAL A 62 -1.01 17.75 -5.62
C VAL A 62 -0.65 18.01 -7.08
N ALA A 63 -0.21 19.20 -7.39
CA ALA A 63 0.08 19.60 -8.77
C ALA A 63 1.19 18.75 -9.41
N VAL A 64 2.23 18.45 -8.64
CA VAL A 64 3.33 17.57 -9.06
C VAL A 64 3.64 16.61 -7.93
N TRP A 65 3.59 15.32 -8.21
CA TRP A 65 3.98 14.30 -7.24
C TRP A 65 5.52 14.24 -7.16
N PRO A 66 6.10 14.36 -5.95
CA PRO A 66 7.55 14.32 -5.79
C PRO A 66 8.09 12.91 -6.05
N ASP A 67 9.37 12.80 -6.36
CA ASP A 67 10.02 11.51 -6.67
C ASP A 67 9.99 10.53 -5.48
N ASP A 68 9.95 11.05 -4.26
CA ASP A 68 9.81 10.29 -3.01
C ASP A 68 8.33 10.15 -2.56
N TRP A 69 7.37 10.22 -3.48
CA TRP A 69 5.92 10.22 -3.17
C TRP A 69 5.50 9.07 -2.25
N TRP A 70 6.02 7.85 -2.43
CA TRP A 70 5.72 6.72 -1.53
C TRP A 70 6.21 6.99 -0.11
N LEU A 71 7.40 7.61 0.06
CA LEU A 71 7.90 8.03 1.36
C LEU A 71 7.06 9.18 1.94
N GLN A 72 6.59 10.13 1.12
CA GLN A 72 5.64 11.15 1.59
C GLN A 72 4.31 10.51 2.02
N GLY A 73 3.84 9.47 1.33
CA GLY A 73 2.71 8.64 1.74
C GLY A 73 2.92 8.01 3.13
N ALA A 74 4.10 7.44 3.38
CA ALA A 74 4.45 6.91 4.69
C ALA A 74 4.46 8.00 5.79
N ARG A 75 5.01 9.18 5.50
CA ARG A 75 4.98 10.34 6.42
C ARG A 75 3.56 10.85 6.68
N ALA A 76 2.71 10.87 5.66
CA ALA A 76 1.30 11.23 5.82
C ALA A 76 0.54 10.20 6.68
N ALA A 77 0.86 8.92 6.52
CA ALA A 77 0.32 7.85 7.34
C ALA A 77 0.72 7.99 8.82
N VAL A 78 1.97 8.32 9.11
CA VAL A 78 2.43 8.62 10.49
C VAL A 78 1.70 9.85 11.06
N ALA A 79 1.52 10.91 10.26
CA ALA A 79 0.77 12.10 10.70
C ALA A 79 -0.71 11.78 10.96
N LEU A 80 -1.29 10.79 10.26
CA LEU A 80 -2.63 10.30 10.57
C LEU A 80 -2.67 9.62 11.96
N LEU A 81 -1.66 8.86 12.35
CA LEU A 81 -1.56 8.30 13.70
C LEU A 81 -1.58 9.40 14.76
N ASP A 82 -0.83 10.49 14.54
CA ASP A 82 -0.81 11.63 15.46
C ASP A 82 -2.20 12.29 15.55
N HIS A 83 -2.87 12.50 14.39
CA HIS A 83 -4.23 13.04 14.35
C HIS A 83 -5.25 12.15 15.10
N LEU A 84 -5.10 10.83 15.00
CA LEU A 84 -5.98 9.87 15.65
C LEU A 84 -5.61 9.61 17.13
N ALA A 85 -4.54 10.27 17.64
CA ALA A 85 -3.97 10.04 18.96
C ALA A 85 -3.60 8.57 19.24
N VAL A 86 -3.04 7.89 18.21
CA VAL A 86 -2.62 6.50 18.27
C VAL A 86 -1.11 6.41 18.23
N GLU A 87 -0.52 5.69 19.16
CA GLU A 87 0.93 5.55 19.26
C GLU A 87 1.48 4.64 18.16
N ARG A 88 0.87 3.49 17.95
CA ARG A 88 1.34 2.45 17.01
C ARG A 88 0.19 1.84 16.23
N CYS A 89 0.48 1.30 15.05
CA CYS A 89 -0.48 0.59 14.22
C CYS A 89 0.09 -0.68 13.61
N VAL A 90 -0.80 -1.58 13.16
CA VAL A 90 -0.49 -2.53 12.09
C VAL A 90 -0.63 -1.79 10.77
N ALA A 91 0.44 -1.74 9.95
CA ALA A 91 0.42 -1.15 8.63
C ALA A 91 0.18 -2.23 7.58
N MET A 92 -0.92 -2.16 6.85
CA MET A 92 -1.28 -3.11 5.79
C MET A 92 -1.42 -2.38 4.46
N GLY A 93 -0.82 -2.91 3.40
CA GLY A 93 -0.97 -2.32 2.08
C GLY A 93 -0.78 -3.31 0.95
N ALA A 94 -1.33 -2.98 -0.22
CA ALA A 94 -1.20 -3.78 -1.43
C ALA A 94 -0.43 -3.01 -2.50
N SER A 95 0.45 -3.70 -3.25
CA SER A 95 1.23 -3.08 -4.34
C SER A 95 2.05 -1.88 -3.84
N GLY A 96 1.89 -0.70 -4.42
CA GLY A 96 2.50 0.53 -3.92
C GLY A 96 2.16 0.85 -2.46
N GLY A 97 0.98 0.43 -1.97
CA GLY A 97 0.61 0.53 -0.56
C GLY A 97 1.45 -0.39 0.35
N GLY A 98 1.82 -1.58 -0.15
CA GLY A 98 2.76 -2.47 0.53
C GLY A 98 4.15 -1.85 0.65
N VAL A 99 4.61 -1.18 -0.41
CA VAL A 99 5.86 -0.38 -0.37
C VAL A 99 5.77 0.71 0.70
N ILE A 100 4.66 1.46 0.77
CA ILE A 100 4.46 2.51 1.77
C ILE A 100 4.46 1.93 3.19
N ALA A 101 3.82 0.78 3.42
CA ALA A 101 3.82 0.12 4.73
C ALA A 101 5.24 -0.28 5.19
N LEU A 102 6.05 -0.82 4.27
CA LEU A 102 7.46 -1.12 4.55
C LEU A 102 8.30 0.15 4.78
N LEU A 103 8.06 1.23 4.03
CA LEU A 103 8.70 2.53 4.25
C LEU A 103 8.32 3.14 5.62
N MET A 104 7.07 2.96 6.09
CA MET A 104 6.71 3.35 7.46
C MET A 104 7.57 2.61 8.49
N ALA A 105 7.72 1.29 8.36
CA ALA A 105 8.52 0.49 9.26
C ALA A 105 10.02 0.85 9.22
N GLN A 106 10.54 1.31 8.07
CA GLN A 106 11.93 1.76 7.93
C GLN A 106 12.20 3.14 8.54
N HIS A 107 11.22 4.05 8.45
CA HIS A 107 11.43 5.47 8.76
C HIS A 107 10.76 5.93 10.05
N ALA A 108 9.86 5.13 10.61
CA ALA A 108 9.12 5.38 11.84
C ALA A 108 8.84 4.05 12.57
N SER A 109 9.88 3.27 12.82
CA SER A 109 9.78 1.90 13.37
C SER A 109 9.03 1.84 14.70
N GLU A 110 9.15 2.87 15.54
CA GLU A 110 8.46 3.00 16.83
C GLU A 110 6.94 3.17 16.67
N ARG A 111 6.46 3.55 15.47
CA ARG A 111 5.04 3.78 15.17
C ARG A 111 4.36 2.57 14.49
N VAL A 112 5.14 1.53 14.16
CA VAL A 112 4.64 0.33 13.46
C VAL A 112 4.81 -0.90 14.34
N HIS A 113 3.68 -1.54 14.66
CA HIS A 113 3.68 -2.79 15.43
C HIS A 113 4.02 -3.98 14.53
N ALA A 114 3.40 -4.04 13.36
CA ALA A 114 3.64 -5.06 12.33
C ALA A 114 3.29 -4.54 10.94
N VAL A 115 3.80 -5.19 9.91
CA VAL A 115 3.49 -4.90 8.51
C VAL A 115 2.85 -6.11 7.83
N VAL A 116 1.81 -5.85 7.03
CA VAL A 116 1.29 -6.78 6.02
C VAL A 116 1.48 -6.14 4.65
N ALA A 117 2.42 -6.65 3.87
CA ALA A 117 2.73 -6.13 2.54
C ALA A 117 2.31 -7.15 1.47
N ASP A 118 1.21 -6.84 0.80
CA ASP A 118 0.63 -7.70 -0.25
C ASP A 118 1.11 -7.30 -1.63
N SER A 119 1.48 -8.29 -2.43
CA SER A 119 1.75 -8.13 -3.87
C SER A 119 2.69 -6.95 -4.16
N CYS A 120 3.82 -6.87 -3.45
CA CYS A 120 4.83 -5.85 -3.66
C CYS A 120 6.24 -6.45 -3.78
N VAL A 121 7.12 -5.73 -4.43
CA VAL A 121 8.51 -6.11 -4.68
C VAL A 121 9.43 -4.93 -4.37
N GLN A 122 10.73 -5.19 -4.21
CA GLN A 122 11.69 -4.12 -3.96
C GLN A 122 12.11 -3.35 -5.22
N ARG A 123 11.91 -3.95 -6.41
CA ARG A 123 12.30 -3.35 -7.69
C ARG A 123 11.39 -3.81 -8.82
N GLN A 124 11.07 -2.90 -9.74
CA GLN A 124 10.48 -3.20 -11.04
C GLN A 124 11.43 -2.73 -12.15
N PRO A 125 11.80 -3.59 -13.12
CA PRO A 125 12.62 -3.17 -14.24
C PRO A 125 12.00 -1.98 -14.99
N PRO A 126 12.83 -1.04 -15.50
CA PRO A 126 12.36 0.14 -16.21
C PRO A 126 11.42 -0.16 -17.38
N GLU A 127 11.65 -1.25 -18.10
CA GLU A 127 10.81 -1.70 -19.21
C GLU A 127 9.41 -2.10 -18.73
N MET A 128 9.27 -2.75 -17.59
CA MET A 128 7.96 -3.13 -17.04
C MET A 128 7.19 -1.92 -16.54
N LEU A 129 7.87 -0.94 -15.93
CA LEU A 129 7.23 0.32 -15.52
C LEU A 129 6.70 1.09 -16.74
N ARG A 130 7.49 1.16 -17.82
CA ARG A 130 7.05 1.78 -19.08
C ARG A 130 5.89 1.02 -19.73
N ALA A 131 5.93 -0.32 -19.71
CA ALA A 131 4.84 -1.16 -20.23
C ALA A 131 3.55 -0.96 -19.43
N GLU A 132 3.64 -0.87 -18.10
CA GLU A 132 2.47 -0.59 -17.26
C GLU A 132 1.87 0.78 -17.58
N VAL A 133 2.68 1.82 -17.74
CA VAL A 133 2.21 3.15 -18.15
C VAL A 133 1.55 3.11 -19.53
N ALA A 134 2.14 2.40 -20.49
CA ALA A 134 1.55 2.23 -21.82
C ALA A 134 0.18 1.55 -21.74
N ARG A 135 0.08 0.45 -20.98
CA ARG A 135 -1.18 -0.28 -20.74
C ARG A 135 -2.25 0.62 -20.10
N ARG A 136 -1.90 1.44 -19.12
CA ARG A 136 -2.84 2.37 -18.48
C ARG A 136 -3.35 3.43 -19.45
N ARG A 137 -2.49 3.91 -20.37
CA ARG A 137 -2.84 4.89 -21.40
C ARG A 137 -3.78 4.35 -22.48
N GLU A 138 -3.94 3.03 -22.60
CA GLU A 138 -5.00 2.41 -23.43
C GLU A 138 -6.41 2.74 -22.90
N ARG A 139 -6.53 3.09 -21.63
CA ARG A 139 -7.79 3.50 -20.98
C ARG A 139 -8.92 2.48 -21.20
N LEU A 140 -8.62 1.20 -20.98
CA LEU A 140 -9.62 0.14 -21.08
C LEU A 140 -10.82 0.45 -20.17
N PRO A 141 -12.07 0.17 -20.62
CA PRO A 141 -13.28 0.58 -19.90
C PRO A 141 -13.33 0.17 -18.43
N GLY A 142 -12.87 -1.04 -18.09
CA GLY A 142 -12.82 -1.51 -16.70
C GLY A 142 -11.85 -0.70 -15.83
N ALA A 143 -10.69 -0.35 -16.36
CA ALA A 143 -9.72 0.48 -15.67
C ALA A 143 -10.24 1.90 -15.46
N VAL A 144 -10.86 2.50 -16.49
CA VAL A 144 -11.47 3.84 -16.40
C VAL A 144 -12.57 3.86 -15.34
N SER A 145 -13.47 2.86 -15.35
CA SER A 145 -14.53 2.76 -14.33
C SER A 145 -13.98 2.64 -12.92
N PHE A 146 -12.89 1.88 -12.74
CA PHE A 146 -12.20 1.78 -11.46
C PHE A 146 -11.64 3.14 -11.04
N TRP A 147 -10.89 3.82 -11.90
CA TRP A 147 -10.27 5.11 -11.58
C TRP A 147 -11.29 6.21 -11.28
N GLN A 148 -12.41 6.24 -12.02
CA GLN A 148 -13.53 7.16 -11.74
C GLN A 148 -14.14 6.89 -10.37
N ALA A 149 -14.33 5.63 -10.01
CA ALA A 149 -14.83 5.24 -8.69
C ALA A 149 -13.87 5.63 -7.55
N MET A 150 -12.55 5.62 -7.81
CA MET A 150 -11.51 5.98 -6.83
C MET A 150 -11.35 7.49 -6.68
N HIS A 151 -11.32 8.25 -7.78
CA HIS A 151 -10.84 9.63 -7.79
C HIS A 151 -11.88 10.66 -8.22
N GLY A 152 -13.04 10.23 -8.78
CA GLY A 152 -14.05 11.14 -9.27
C GLY A 152 -13.76 11.65 -10.68
N GLU A 153 -14.22 12.87 -11.00
CA GLU A 153 -14.19 13.43 -12.35
C GLU A 153 -12.76 13.71 -12.86
N ASP A 154 -11.84 14.05 -11.98
CA ASP A 154 -10.45 14.36 -12.30
C ASP A 154 -9.50 13.15 -12.26
N TRP A 155 -10.06 11.93 -12.25
CA TRP A 155 -9.30 10.67 -12.23
C TRP A 155 -8.14 10.62 -13.24
N ALA A 156 -8.35 11.19 -14.42
CA ALA A 156 -7.34 11.16 -15.48
C ALA A 156 -6.06 11.91 -15.11
N GLN A 157 -6.19 13.03 -14.36
CA GLN A 157 -5.05 13.78 -13.86
C GLN A 157 -4.29 12.99 -12.78
N VAL A 158 -5.01 12.30 -11.90
CA VAL A 158 -4.42 11.47 -10.84
C VAL A 158 -3.65 10.30 -11.45
N VAL A 159 -4.24 9.59 -12.42
CA VAL A 159 -3.59 8.46 -13.09
C VAL A 159 -2.37 8.91 -13.89
N GLU A 160 -2.42 10.06 -14.54
CA GLU A 160 -1.26 10.56 -15.30
C GLU A 160 -0.14 11.05 -14.37
N ALA A 161 -0.46 11.64 -13.22
CA ALA A 161 0.53 11.99 -12.21
C ALA A 161 1.26 10.74 -11.66
N ASP A 162 0.53 9.64 -11.44
CA ASP A 162 1.11 8.34 -11.08
C ASP A 162 1.96 7.76 -12.22
N ASN A 163 1.49 7.85 -13.47
CA ASN A 163 2.25 7.42 -14.63
C ASN A 163 3.59 8.16 -14.75
N ASP A 164 3.58 9.49 -14.59
CA ASP A 164 4.79 10.30 -14.61
C ASP A 164 5.75 9.91 -13.47
N LEU A 165 5.21 9.62 -12.29
CA LEU A 165 6.00 9.13 -11.16
C LEU A 165 6.66 7.78 -11.48
N LEU A 166 5.92 6.82 -12.08
CA LEU A 166 6.48 5.53 -12.51
C LEU A 166 7.56 5.70 -13.60
N LEU A 167 7.40 6.64 -14.54
CA LEU A 167 8.40 6.93 -15.57
C LEU A 167 9.68 7.53 -14.96
N ARG A 168 9.56 8.40 -13.94
CA ARG A 168 10.73 8.90 -13.20
C ARG A 168 11.39 7.79 -12.37
N LEU A 169 10.61 6.91 -11.76
CA LEU A 169 11.16 5.73 -11.07
C LEU A 169 11.92 4.82 -12.05
N ALA A 170 11.40 4.64 -13.29
CA ALA A 170 12.08 3.89 -14.33
C ALA A 170 13.44 4.51 -14.74
N GLN A 171 13.59 5.82 -14.64
CA GLN A 171 14.87 6.51 -14.86
C GLN A 171 15.87 6.29 -13.73
N ARG A 172 15.40 5.88 -12.54
CA ARG A 172 16.17 5.61 -11.33
C ARG A 172 16.29 4.10 -11.03
N ASP A 173 16.33 3.28 -12.07
CA ASP A 173 16.50 1.81 -12.00
C ASP A 173 15.33 1.06 -11.32
N GLY A 174 14.18 1.70 -11.13
CA GLY A 174 12.96 1.06 -10.65
C GLY A 174 12.97 0.58 -9.19
N ARG A 175 13.85 1.11 -8.34
CA ARG A 175 13.96 0.75 -6.93
C ARG A 175 13.10 1.65 -6.06
N TRP A 176 12.27 1.02 -5.20
CA TRP A 176 11.42 1.75 -4.25
C TRP A 176 12.13 2.11 -2.95
N PHE A 177 13.13 1.32 -2.55
CA PHE A 177 13.80 1.48 -1.25
C PHE A 177 15.22 1.99 -1.48
N GLU A 178 15.55 3.10 -0.82
CA GLU A 178 16.92 3.64 -0.77
C GLU A 178 17.71 3.05 0.41
N ARG A 179 17.00 2.63 1.47
CA ARG A 179 17.57 1.99 2.66
C ARG A 179 17.42 0.47 2.56
N SER A 180 18.26 -0.25 3.31
CA SER A 180 18.18 -1.71 3.40
C SER A 180 16.88 -2.14 4.10
N LEU A 181 16.22 -3.18 3.60
CA LEU A 181 15.08 -3.80 4.29
C LEU A 181 15.48 -4.43 5.64
N ALA A 182 16.78 -4.66 5.88
CA ALA A 182 17.31 -5.08 7.17
C ALA A 182 17.13 -4.02 8.28
N ASP A 183 16.77 -2.78 7.94
CA ASP A 183 16.45 -1.73 8.91
C ASP A 183 15.07 -1.91 9.55
N ILE A 184 14.21 -2.75 8.97
CA ILE A 184 12.87 -3.06 9.51
C ILE A 184 13.01 -3.92 10.77
N ARG A 185 12.40 -3.50 11.87
CA ARG A 185 12.52 -4.12 13.20
C ARG A 185 11.24 -4.79 13.69
N CYS A 186 10.11 -4.55 13.04
CA CYS A 186 8.84 -5.17 13.40
C CYS A 186 8.57 -6.42 12.58
N PRO A 187 7.68 -7.33 13.03
CA PRO A 187 7.23 -8.47 12.25
C PRO A 187 6.59 -8.05 10.93
N VAL A 188 6.92 -8.79 9.85
CA VAL A 188 6.41 -8.52 8.50
C VAL A 188 5.81 -9.79 7.91
N LEU A 189 4.58 -9.69 7.40
CA LEU A 189 3.98 -10.69 6.54
C LEU A 189 4.04 -10.20 5.08
N LEU A 190 4.74 -10.94 4.22
CA LEU A 190 4.70 -10.76 2.77
C LEU A 190 3.70 -11.75 2.17
N THR A 191 2.79 -11.27 1.33
CA THR A 191 1.82 -12.12 0.64
C THR A 191 1.82 -11.87 -0.86
N GLY A 192 1.51 -12.90 -1.67
CA GLY A 192 1.45 -12.73 -3.10
C GLY A 192 0.96 -13.98 -3.86
N SER A 193 0.77 -13.82 -5.17
CA SER A 193 0.43 -14.89 -6.08
C SER A 193 1.61 -15.26 -6.97
N LEU A 194 1.80 -16.57 -7.20
CA LEU A 194 2.74 -17.06 -8.19
C LEU A 194 2.31 -16.75 -9.64
N GLN A 195 1.05 -16.34 -9.82
CA GLN A 195 0.47 -15.96 -11.11
C GLN A 195 0.34 -14.45 -11.30
N ASP A 196 0.88 -13.65 -10.38
CA ASP A 196 0.92 -12.20 -10.50
C ASP A 196 1.92 -11.77 -11.58
N THR A 197 1.39 -11.46 -12.76
CA THR A 197 2.20 -11.06 -13.93
C THR A 197 2.58 -9.58 -13.94
N LEU A 198 2.02 -8.80 -13.02
CA LEU A 198 2.37 -7.37 -12.90
C LEU A 198 3.72 -7.18 -12.21
N LEU A 199 4.12 -8.13 -11.38
CA LEU A 199 5.37 -8.07 -10.62
C LEU A 199 6.49 -8.84 -11.30
N TYR A 200 7.59 -8.18 -11.59
CA TYR A 200 8.78 -8.84 -12.12
C TYR A 200 9.39 -9.80 -11.10
N ASN A 201 9.45 -11.09 -11.47
CA ASN A 201 9.98 -12.13 -10.58
C ASN A 201 9.45 -12.03 -9.14
N GLY A 202 8.14 -11.73 -8.99
CA GLY A 202 7.53 -11.37 -7.70
C GLY A 202 7.85 -12.34 -6.58
N ALA A 203 7.65 -13.65 -6.81
CA ALA A 203 7.93 -14.68 -5.81
C ALA A 203 9.42 -14.72 -5.38
N ALA A 204 10.35 -14.61 -6.34
CA ALA A 204 11.78 -14.61 -6.05
C ALA A 204 12.19 -13.37 -5.25
N GLN A 205 11.68 -12.17 -5.64
CA GLN A 205 11.96 -10.94 -4.90
C GLN A 205 11.36 -10.97 -3.49
N MET A 206 10.14 -11.47 -3.31
CA MET A 206 9.54 -11.61 -1.97
C MET A 206 10.35 -12.57 -1.09
N LEU A 207 10.88 -13.66 -1.66
CA LEU A 207 11.79 -14.56 -0.93
C LEU A 207 13.10 -13.85 -0.56
N GLU A 208 13.67 -13.06 -1.44
CA GLU A 208 14.85 -12.22 -1.13
C GLU A 208 14.55 -11.19 -0.04
N MET A 209 13.38 -10.58 -0.06
CA MET A 209 12.93 -9.64 0.97
C MET A 209 12.82 -10.30 2.35
N THR A 210 12.29 -11.54 2.43
CA THR A 210 12.28 -12.29 3.70
C THR A 210 13.67 -12.62 4.20
N GLY A 211 14.64 -12.83 3.32
CA GLY A 211 16.03 -13.04 3.69
C GLY A 211 16.72 -11.80 4.26
N GLN A 212 16.17 -10.60 4.01
CA GLN A 212 16.68 -9.33 4.52
C GLN A 212 15.99 -8.88 5.82
N ILE A 213 14.69 -9.17 5.97
CA ILE A 213 13.88 -8.72 7.10
C ILE A 213 13.93 -9.78 8.20
N ALA A 214 14.47 -9.43 9.37
CA ALA A 214 14.78 -10.38 10.45
C ALA A 214 13.55 -11.18 10.94
N GLU A 215 12.41 -10.49 11.13
CA GLU A 215 11.16 -11.11 11.58
C GLU A 215 10.14 -11.06 10.45
N SER A 216 10.23 -12.01 9.51
CA SER A 216 9.35 -12.03 8.35
C SER A 216 8.74 -13.41 8.08
N GLN A 217 7.53 -13.39 7.55
CA GLN A 217 6.83 -14.56 7.04
C GLN A 217 6.46 -14.31 5.58
N LEU A 218 6.54 -15.34 4.76
CA LEU A 218 6.16 -15.33 3.36
C LEU A 218 5.03 -16.29 3.10
N TRP A 219 3.95 -15.81 2.50
CA TRP A 219 2.84 -16.63 2.06
C TRP A 219 2.54 -16.41 0.58
N LEU A 220 2.88 -17.40 -0.23
CA LEU A 220 2.63 -17.43 -1.67
C LEU A 220 1.62 -18.51 -2.01
N ILE A 221 0.70 -18.19 -2.91
CA ILE A 221 -0.25 -19.18 -3.43
C ILE A 221 -0.17 -19.29 -4.95
N ASN A 222 -0.47 -20.48 -5.44
CA ASN A 222 -0.64 -20.70 -6.86
C ASN A 222 -2.09 -20.38 -7.25
N GLY A 223 -2.32 -19.17 -7.73
CA GLY A 223 -3.64 -18.66 -8.15
C GLY A 223 -3.99 -17.32 -7.54
N GLY A 224 -4.74 -16.54 -8.27
CA GLY A 224 -5.06 -15.15 -7.98
C GLY A 224 -4.22 -14.20 -8.83
N ASP A 225 -4.76 -13.00 -8.99
CA ASP A 225 -4.16 -11.91 -9.77
C ASP A 225 -3.63 -10.82 -8.82
N HIS A 226 -3.11 -9.77 -9.40
CA HIS A 226 -2.64 -8.57 -8.67
C HIS A 226 -3.81 -7.66 -8.23
N PRO A 227 -3.86 -7.23 -6.97
CA PRO A 227 -3.16 -7.79 -5.81
C PRO A 227 -3.89 -9.04 -5.26
N LEU A 228 -3.19 -9.85 -4.47
CA LEU A 228 -3.76 -11.06 -3.87
C LEU A 228 -4.92 -10.73 -2.92
N MET A 229 -4.82 -9.64 -2.19
CA MET A 229 -5.84 -9.11 -1.28
C MET A 229 -7.22 -9.06 -1.93
N TRP A 230 -7.32 -8.63 -3.19
CA TRP A 230 -8.59 -8.52 -3.92
C TRP A 230 -8.94 -9.78 -4.71
N SER A 231 -7.96 -10.44 -5.29
CA SER A 231 -8.21 -11.62 -6.13
C SER A 231 -8.50 -12.89 -5.33
N ARG A 232 -8.05 -12.97 -4.08
CA ARG A 232 -8.31 -14.10 -3.16
C ARG A 232 -8.62 -13.62 -1.73
N PRO A 233 -9.63 -12.74 -1.53
CA PRO A 233 -9.84 -12.01 -0.28
C PRO A 233 -10.03 -12.92 0.92
N ARG A 234 -10.78 -14.04 0.79
CA ARG A 234 -11.00 -14.98 1.90
C ARG A 234 -9.72 -15.64 2.39
N ARG A 235 -8.81 -16.02 1.46
CA ARG A 235 -7.53 -16.63 1.82
C ARG A 235 -6.61 -15.59 2.42
N PHE A 236 -6.49 -14.43 1.78
CA PHE A 236 -5.70 -13.32 2.28
C PHE A 236 -6.08 -12.95 3.71
N ARG A 237 -7.36 -12.66 3.97
CA ARG A 237 -7.87 -12.27 5.30
C ARG A 237 -7.56 -13.31 6.37
N ARG A 238 -7.76 -14.61 6.09
CA ARG A 238 -7.42 -15.69 7.03
C ARG A 238 -5.92 -15.77 7.34
N THR A 239 -5.07 -15.53 6.35
CA THR A 239 -3.61 -15.52 6.54
C THR A 239 -3.18 -14.33 7.38
N VAL A 240 -3.77 -13.16 7.15
CA VAL A 240 -3.54 -11.97 7.97
C VAL A 240 -4.02 -12.18 9.41
N ASP A 241 -5.22 -12.74 9.60
CA ASP A 241 -5.72 -13.06 10.96
C ASP A 241 -4.76 -13.98 11.72
N ALA A 242 -4.31 -15.08 11.08
CA ALA A 242 -3.37 -16.01 11.71
C ALA A 242 -2.02 -15.35 12.04
N PHE A 243 -1.52 -14.46 11.18
CA PHE A 243 -0.31 -13.70 11.44
C PHE A 243 -0.49 -12.77 12.64
N LEU A 244 -1.56 -11.98 12.67
CA LEU A 244 -1.82 -11.01 13.75
C LEU A 244 -2.09 -11.70 15.09
N GLU A 245 -2.81 -12.83 15.09
CA GLU A 245 -3.03 -13.66 16.29
C GLU A 245 -1.73 -14.23 16.85
N GLY A 246 -0.78 -14.54 15.98
CA GLY A 246 0.55 -15.03 16.36
C GLY A 246 1.46 -13.99 17.00
N LEU A 247 1.13 -12.69 16.89
CA LEU A 247 1.93 -11.61 17.49
C LEU A 247 1.58 -11.34 18.96
N GLY A 248 0.50 -11.92 19.49
CA GLY A 248 -0.02 -11.60 20.81
C GLY A 248 -0.83 -10.29 20.83
N ASP A 249 -0.85 -9.62 21.98
CA ASP A 249 -1.61 -8.37 22.12
C ASP A 249 -1.04 -7.27 21.22
N VAL A 250 -1.85 -6.87 20.22
CA VAL A 250 -1.56 -5.79 19.27
C VAL A 250 -2.09 -4.47 19.80
#